data_780ccfa4e8ba57121f865310e9bbd239
#
_entry.id   780ccfa4e8ba57121f865310e9bbd239
#
_cell.length_a   1.000
_cell.length_b   1.000
_cell.length_c   1.000
_cell.angle_alpha   90.00
_cell.angle_beta   90.00
_cell.angle_gamma   90.00
#
_symmetry.space_group_name_H-M   'P 1'
#
loop_
_entity.id
_entity.type
_entity.pdbx_description
1 polymer ?
#
loop_
_entity_poly.entity_id
_entity_poly.type
_entity_poly.pdbx_seq_one_letter_code
_entity_poly.pdbx_strand_id
1 'polypeptide(L)'
;MGRHTRLRQVKDPPHNFYFQSENDNSSVGLNIAEFEALRLKHYISLTQKSSADTMGVSQPTFSRILEKAHEKITLALIEGKDIRVYGGTVNLKQDYKGYGCLNCDEEWKDELASKDRHVNCPNCNSKKVYFLVREPL
;
A
#
# COMPACT_ATOMS: atom_id res chain seq x y z
N MET A 1 -43.95 0.17 -2.41
CA MET A 1 -43.77 0.94 -1.16
C MET A 1 -42.30 1.04 -0.82
N GLY A 2 -41.76 2.22 -0.71
CA GLY A 2 -40.38 2.45 -0.34
C GLY A 2 -40.11 2.08 1.11
N ARG A 3 -38.96 1.45 1.40
CA ARG A 3 -38.46 1.24 2.75
C ARG A 3 -38.23 2.60 3.41
N HIS A 4 -38.92 2.91 4.49
CA HIS A 4 -38.60 4.07 5.29
C HIS A 4 -37.23 3.91 5.91
N THR A 5 -36.26 4.73 5.48
CA THR A 5 -34.94 4.75 6.07
C THR A 5 -35.04 5.37 7.47
N ARG A 6 -34.73 4.58 8.51
CA ARG A 6 -34.60 5.11 9.87
C ARG A 6 -33.41 6.05 9.93
N LEU A 7 -33.62 7.23 10.48
CA LEU A 7 -32.51 8.13 10.83
C LEU A 7 -31.62 7.43 11.86
N ARG A 8 -30.34 7.40 11.57
CA ARG A 8 -29.35 6.80 12.46
C ARG A 8 -29.06 7.74 13.63
N GLN A 9 -29.02 7.19 14.82
CA GLN A 9 -28.63 7.92 16.01
C GLN A 9 -27.12 7.96 16.10
N VAL A 10 -26.54 9.13 16.01
CA VAL A 10 -25.09 9.33 16.11
C VAL A 10 -24.80 10.48 17.07
N LYS A 11 -23.67 10.40 17.76
CA LYS A 11 -23.18 11.48 18.59
C LYS A 11 -22.54 12.55 17.69
N ASP A 12 -22.74 13.81 18.02
CA ASP A 12 -22.08 14.91 17.30
C ASP A 12 -20.55 14.71 17.33
N PRO A 13 -19.88 14.85 16.18
CA PRO A 13 -18.42 14.79 16.17
C PRO A 13 -17.84 15.94 16.99
N PRO A 14 -16.76 15.68 17.77
CA PRO A 14 -16.22 16.68 18.69
C PRO A 14 -15.56 17.86 18.01
N HIS A 15 -15.20 17.76 16.74
CA HIS A 15 -14.45 18.77 15.99
C HIS A 15 -14.83 18.79 14.52
N ASN A 16 -14.62 19.91 13.86
CA ASN A 16 -14.46 19.94 12.42
C ASN A 16 -13.05 19.40 12.10
N PHE A 17 -12.99 18.36 11.31
CA PHE A 17 -11.72 17.69 11.03
C PHE A 17 -10.91 18.46 10.00
N TYR A 18 -9.82 19.10 10.44
CA TYR A 18 -8.77 19.60 9.59
C TYR A 18 -7.50 18.82 9.87
N PHE A 19 -6.95 18.19 8.88
CA PHE A 19 -5.61 17.60 8.97
C PHE A 19 -4.58 18.70 8.75
N GLN A 20 -4.25 19.45 9.80
CA GLN A 20 -3.19 20.44 9.76
C GLN A 20 -1.97 19.96 10.53
N SER A 21 -0.82 20.05 9.87
CA SER A 21 0.47 19.56 10.36
C SER A 21 1.25 20.59 11.19
N GLU A 22 0.60 21.53 11.84
CA GLU A 22 1.33 22.68 12.44
C GLU A 22 1.88 22.48 13.85
N ASN A 23 1.54 21.41 14.56
CA ASN A 23 2.12 21.19 15.89
C ASN A 23 2.35 19.71 16.22
N ASP A 24 3.58 19.37 16.41
CA ASP A 24 4.16 18.05 16.55
C ASP A 24 3.75 17.19 17.74
N ASN A 25 3.03 17.71 18.69
CA ASN A 25 2.81 17.02 19.96
C ASN A 25 1.55 16.16 19.99
N SER A 26 0.79 16.09 18.89
CA SER A 26 -0.51 15.42 18.83
C SER A 26 -0.69 14.64 17.54
N SER A 27 0.26 13.78 17.20
CA SER A 27 0.13 12.92 16.03
C SER A 27 0.04 11.44 16.40
N VAL A 28 -0.68 10.69 15.59
CA VAL A 28 -0.72 9.23 15.63
C VAL A 28 0.15 8.70 14.51
N GLY A 29 1.10 7.84 14.83
CA GLY A 29 1.97 7.20 13.85
C GLY A 29 1.32 5.96 13.26
N LEU A 30 0.98 6.01 11.98
CA LEU A 30 0.56 4.86 11.20
C LEU A 30 1.79 4.31 10.49
N ASN A 31 2.14 3.04 10.70
CA ASN A 31 3.29 2.48 9.99
C ASN A 31 2.93 2.17 8.53
N ILE A 32 3.96 1.95 7.70
CA ILE A 32 3.77 1.77 6.25
C ILE A 32 2.95 0.50 5.96
N ALA A 33 3.13 -0.57 6.73
CA ALA A 33 2.35 -1.80 6.56
C ALA A 33 0.87 -1.59 6.89
N GLU A 34 0.57 -0.83 7.93
CA GLU A 34 -0.79 -0.47 8.30
C GLU A 34 -1.46 0.41 7.24
N PHE A 35 -0.72 1.37 6.71
CA PHE A 35 -1.18 2.21 5.59
C PHE A 35 -1.46 1.38 4.34
N GLU A 36 -0.57 0.45 3.99
CA GLU A 36 -0.74 -0.45 2.84
C GLU A 36 -1.97 -1.35 3.00
N ALA A 37 -2.20 -1.87 4.21
CA ALA A 37 -3.39 -2.67 4.49
C ALA A 37 -4.69 -1.89 4.24
N LEU A 38 -4.74 -0.64 4.65
CA LEU A 38 -5.87 0.26 4.38
C LEU A 38 -6.03 0.52 2.89
N ARG A 39 -4.94 0.78 2.20
CA ARG A 39 -4.94 1.05 0.76
C ARG A 39 -5.50 -0.14 -0.01
N LEU A 40 -5.01 -1.34 0.25
CA LEU A 40 -5.42 -2.56 -0.44
C LEU A 40 -6.89 -2.90 -0.15
N LYS A 41 -7.30 -2.83 1.11
CA LYS A 41 -8.63 -3.25 1.52
C LYS A 41 -9.71 -2.22 1.19
N HIS A 42 -9.46 -0.95 1.43
CA HIS A 42 -10.48 0.09 1.37
C HIS A 42 -10.39 1.01 0.16
N TYR A 43 -9.21 1.26 -0.35
CA TYR A 43 -9.03 2.10 -1.55
C TYR A 43 -9.12 1.29 -2.84
N ILE A 44 -8.38 0.19 -2.92
CA ILE A 44 -8.40 -0.73 -4.08
C ILE A 44 -9.58 -1.70 -3.99
N SER A 45 -10.08 -1.96 -2.78
CA SER A 45 -11.22 -2.86 -2.51
C SER A 45 -10.93 -4.34 -2.78
N LEU A 46 -9.72 -4.77 -2.49
CA LEU A 46 -9.37 -6.19 -2.53
C LEU A 46 -10.02 -6.93 -1.35
N THR A 47 -10.20 -8.25 -1.53
CA THR A 47 -10.57 -9.12 -0.41
C THR A 47 -9.45 -9.19 0.61
N GLN A 48 -9.74 -9.62 1.84
CA GLN A 48 -8.68 -9.83 2.85
C GLN A 48 -7.64 -10.85 2.39
N LYS A 49 -8.09 -11.92 1.73
CA LYS A 49 -7.19 -12.95 1.19
C LYS A 49 -6.25 -12.36 0.13
N SER A 50 -6.78 -11.65 -0.85
CA SER A 50 -5.98 -11.02 -1.90
C SER A 50 -5.04 -9.96 -1.34
N SER A 51 -5.48 -9.20 -0.35
CA SER A 51 -4.65 -8.20 0.32
C SER A 51 -3.49 -8.85 1.07
N ALA A 52 -3.76 -9.92 1.81
CA ALA A 52 -2.73 -10.69 2.52
C ALA A 52 -1.71 -11.27 1.54
N ASP A 53 -2.17 -11.88 0.46
CA ASP A 53 -1.30 -12.43 -0.59
C ASP A 53 -0.41 -11.33 -1.21
N THR A 54 -0.99 -10.17 -1.50
CA THR A 54 -0.26 -9.03 -2.07
C THR A 54 0.83 -8.52 -1.11
N MET A 55 0.57 -8.50 0.18
CA MET A 55 1.55 -8.10 1.20
C MET A 55 2.52 -9.21 1.58
N GLY A 56 2.30 -10.44 1.13
CA GLY A 56 3.14 -11.57 1.48
C GLY A 56 3.00 -12.03 2.92
N VAL A 57 1.82 -11.88 3.51
CA VAL A 57 1.52 -12.27 4.89
C VAL A 57 0.33 -13.24 4.93
N SER A 58 0.16 -13.91 6.06
CA SER A 58 -1.02 -14.74 6.28
C SER A 58 -2.27 -13.86 6.45
N GLN A 59 -3.44 -14.43 6.17
CA GLN A 59 -4.70 -13.71 6.34
C GLN A 59 -4.95 -13.26 7.80
N PRO A 60 -4.68 -14.08 8.83
CA PRO A 60 -4.76 -13.60 10.21
C PRO A 60 -3.79 -12.46 10.54
N THR A 61 -2.58 -12.49 10.00
CA THR A 61 -1.61 -11.39 10.16
C THR A 61 -2.11 -10.12 9.49
N PHE A 62 -2.62 -10.20 8.27
CA PHE A 62 -3.23 -9.07 7.58
C PHE A 62 -4.38 -8.47 8.40
N SER A 63 -5.27 -9.32 8.93
CA SER A 63 -6.40 -8.89 9.76
C SER A 63 -5.94 -8.10 11.00
N ARG A 64 -4.86 -8.53 11.66
CA ARG A 64 -4.28 -7.81 12.81
C ARG A 64 -3.67 -6.47 12.41
N ILE A 65 -2.97 -6.42 11.27
CA ILE A 65 -2.41 -5.16 10.75
C ILE A 65 -3.53 -4.18 10.46
N LEU A 66 -4.57 -4.61 9.79
CA LEU A 66 -5.73 -3.79 9.44
C LEU A 66 -6.47 -3.30 10.70
N GLU A 67 -6.66 -4.16 11.69
CA GLU A 67 -7.29 -3.79 12.95
C GLU A 67 -6.52 -2.70 13.68
N LYS A 68 -5.19 -2.83 13.78
CA LYS A 68 -4.35 -1.79 14.36
C LYS A 68 -4.41 -0.47 13.60
N ALA A 69 -4.46 -0.53 12.28
CA ALA A 69 -4.65 0.65 11.44
C ALA A 69 -5.97 1.36 11.77
N HIS A 70 -7.06 0.60 11.87
CA HIS A 70 -8.37 1.14 12.24
C HIS A 70 -8.38 1.74 13.64
N GLU A 71 -7.77 1.10 14.63
CA GLU A 71 -7.66 1.63 16.00
C GLU A 71 -6.94 2.96 16.02
N LYS A 72 -5.83 3.07 15.30
CA LYS A 72 -5.03 4.31 15.23
C LYS A 72 -5.79 5.46 14.55
N ILE A 73 -6.47 5.16 13.45
CA ILE A 73 -7.29 6.16 12.75
C ILE A 73 -8.44 6.62 13.65
N THR A 74 -9.11 5.68 14.32
CA THR A 74 -10.19 5.98 15.25
C THR A 74 -9.70 6.88 16.38
N LEU A 75 -8.56 6.58 16.97
CA LEU A 75 -7.94 7.39 18.01
C LEU A 75 -7.65 8.81 17.51
N ALA A 76 -7.06 8.92 16.32
CA ALA A 76 -6.76 10.22 15.73
C ALA A 76 -8.02 11.05 15.49
N LEU A 77 -9.07 10.43 14.98
CA LEU A 77 -10.36 11.11 14.73
C LEU A 77 -11.04 11.55 16.03
N ILE A 78 -11.08 10.67 17.03
CA ILE A 78 -11.75 10.96 18.31
C ILE A 78 -11.01 12.04 19.10
N GLU A 79 -9.69 11.99 19.13
CA GLU A 79 -8.84 12.91 19.89
C GLU A 79 -8.40 14.14 19.09
N GLY A 80 -8.76 14.25 17.81
CA GLY A 80 -8.38 15.37 16.96
C GLY A 80 -6.87 15.45 16.70
N LYS A 81 -6.23 14.31 16.48
CA LYS A 81 -4.78 14.22 16.23
C LYS A 81 -4.48 14.07 14.75
N ASP A 82 -3.32 14.57 14.35
CA ASP A 82 -2.79 14.34 13.01
C ASP A 82 -2.39 12.87 12.83
N ILE A 83 -2.44 12.40 11.61
CA ILE A 83 -1.96 11.07 11.23
C ILE A 83 -0.67 11.25 10.43
N ARG A 84 0.39 10.58 10.86
CA ARG A 84 1.67 10.52 10.14
C ARG A 84 1.95 9.09 9.73
N VAL A 85 2.32 8.91 8.46
CA VAL A 85 2.67 7.59 7.92
C VAL A 85 4.18 7.49 7.84
N TYR A 86 4.76 6.62 8.65
CA TYR A 86 6.21 6.39 8.67
C TYR A 86 6.57 5.08 9.38
N GLY A 87 7.75 4.56 9.07
CA GLY A 87 8.38 3.48 9.83
C GLY A 87 7.82 2.09 9.54
N GLY A 88 8.35 1.14 10.28
CA GLY A 88 8.08 -0.29 10.12
C GLY A 88 9.14 -0.97 9.25
N THR A 89 9.22 -2.30 9.38
CA THR A 89 10.10 -3.12 8.55
C THR A 89 9.34 -3.60 7.34
N VAL A 90 9.57 -2.96 6.19
CA VAL A 90 8.86 -3.26 4.94
C VAL A 90 9.82 -3.21 3.74
N ASN A 91 9.52 -4.01 2.74
CA ASN A 91 10.13 -3.90 1.43
C ASN A 91 9.25 -3.01 0.56
N LEU A 92 9.76 -1.84 0.18
CA LEU A 92 9.03 -0.92 -0.66
C LEU A 92 9.01 -1.46 -2.10
N LYS A 93 7.80 -1.66 -2.62
CA LYS A 93 7.60 -1.94 -4.05
C LYS A 93 7.74 -0.61 -4.79
N GLN A 94 8.77 -0.50 -5.59
CA GLN A 94 8.99 0.66 -6.43
C GLN A 94 8.57 0.34 -7.86
N ASP A 95 8.25 1.39 -8.62
CA ASP A 95 8.13 1.27 -10.06
C ASP A 95 9.40 0.66 -10.60
N TYR A 96 9.23 -0.38 -11.39
CA TYR A 96 10.35 -1.13 -11.92
C TYR A 96 10.27 -1.14 -13.44
N LYS A 97 11.31 -0.65 -14.07
CA LYS A 97 11.49 -0.68 -15.50
C LYS A 97 12.85 -1.27 -15.82
N GLY A 98 12.88 -2.27 -16.65
CA GLY A 98 14.12 -2.97 -16.96
C GLY A 98 13.89 -4.13 -17.90
N TYR A 99 14.65 -5.20 -17.69
CA TYR A 99 14.62 -6.40 -18.52
C TYR A 99 14.68 -7.65 -17.67
N GLY A 100 14.19 -8.74 -18.23
CA GLY A 100 14.34 -10.08 -17.68
C GLY A 100 14.97 -11.01 -18.71
N CYS A 101 15.69 -12.00 -18.24
CA CYS A 101 16.30 -13.02 -19.09
C CYS A 101 15.50 -14.31 -19.07
N LEU A 102 15.14 -14.85 -20.24
CA LEU A 102 14.44 -16.12 -20.35
C LEU A 102 15.35 -17.33 -20.11
N ASN A 103 16.67 -17.14 -20.16
CA ASN A 103 17.62 -18.23 -20.02
C ASN A 103 18.04 -18.48 -18.57
N CYS A 104 18.31 -17.43 -17.78
CA CYS A 104 18.79 -17.57 -16.40
C CYS A 104 17.86 -16.95 -15.36
N ASP A 105 16.70 -16.43 -15.77
CA ASP A 105 15.70 -15.78 -14.90
C ASP A 105 16.20 -14.52 -14.19
N GLU A 106 17.35 -13.97 -14.58
CA GLU A 106 17.86 -12.71 -14.03
C GLU A 106 16.99 -11.55 -14.46
N GLU A 107 16.70 -10.66 -13.53
CA GLU A 107 16.01 -9.40 -13.79
C GLU A 107 16.90 -8.23 -13.37
N TRP A 108 16.96 -7.18 -14.18
CA TRP A 108 17.74 -6.00 -13.84
C TRP A 108 17.00 -4.71 -14.23
N LYS A 109 17.27 -3.68 -13.45
CA LYS A 109 16.68 -2.36 -13.66
C LYS A 109 17.49 -1.59 -14.71
N ASP A 110 16.81 -0.96 -15.65
CA ASP A 110 17.40 -0.08 -16.65
C ASP A 110 16.41 1.05 -16.96
N GLU A 111 16.77 2.27 -16.61
CA GLU A 111 15.91 3.44 -16.83
C GLU A 111 15.70 3.76 -18.31
N LEU A 112 16.61 3.31 -19.18
CA LEU A 112 16.52 3.45 -20.63
C LEU A 112 15.83 2.27 -21.29
N ALA A 113 15.28 1.35 -20.53
CA ALA A 113 14.62 0.16 -21.07
C ALA A 113 13.45 0.51 -21.97
N SER A 114 13.39 -0.16 -23.12
CA SER A 114 12.26 -0.04 -24.06
C SER A 114 12.06 -1.37 -24.80
N LYS A 115 10.86 -1.54 -25.36
CA LYS A 115 10.54 -2.73 -26.15
C LYS A 115 11.38 -2.88 -27.40
N ASP A 116 11.87 -1.77 -27.94
CA ASP A 116 12.60 -1.73 -29.21
C ASP A 116 14.11 -1.80 -29.05
N ARG A 117 14.60 -1.76 -27.81
CA ARG A 117 16.02 -1.83 -27.52
C ARG A 117 16.46 -3.28 -27.33
N HIS A 118 17.51 -3.68 -28.06
CA HIS A 118 18.11 -4.99 -27.92
C HIS A 118 19.28 -4.94 -26.94
N VAL A 119 19.18 -5.75 -25.89
CA VAL A 119 20.23 -5.88 -24.86
C VAL A 119 20.51 -7.35 -24.59
N ASN A 120 21.72 -7.64 -24.14
CA ASN A 120 22.10 -8.98 -23.69
C ASN A 120 21.99 -9.08 -22.17
N CYS A 121 21.70 -10.27 -21.65
CA CYS A 121 21.69 -10.48 -20.21
C CYS A 121 23.08 -10.23 -19.60
N PRO A 122 23.18 -9.38 -18.55
CA PRO A 122 24.46 -9.13 -17.91
C PRO A 122 25.01 -10.33 -17.13
N ASN A 123 24.17 -11.30 -16.80
CA ASN A 123 24.57 -12.49 -16.05
C ASN A 123 25.04 -13.63 -16.95
N CYS A 124 24.27 -14.00 -17.98
CA CYS A 124 24.58 -15.15 -18.84
C CYS A 124 24.85 -14.77 -20.30
N ASN A 125 24.81 -13.49 -20.65
CA ASN A 125 25.01 -12.97 -21.99
C ASN A 125 24.04 -13.49 -23.07
N SER A 126 22.90 -14.02 -22.65
CA SER A 126 21.84 -14.48 -23.58
C SER A 126 21.19 -13.29 -24.29
N LYS A 127 20.79 -13.51 -25.54
CA LYS A 127 19.97 -12.56 -26.31
C LYS A 127 18.48 -12.70 -26.04
N LYS A 128 18.07 -13.74 -25.30
CA LYS A 128 16.67 -14.00 -24.95
C LYS A 128 16.23 -13.13 -23.77
N VAL A 129 16.11 -11.86 -24.04
CA VAL A 129 15.76 -10.84 -23.04
C VAL A 129 14.42 -10.24 -23.40
N TYR A 130 13.58 -10.02 -22.39
CA TYR A 130 12.27 -9.38 -22.54
C TYR A 130 12.21 -8.07 -21.77
N PHE A 131 11.41 -7.15 -22.27
CA PHE A 131 11.12 -5.89 -21.62
C PHE A 131 10.17 -6.11 -20.44
N LEU A 132 10.51 -5.55 -19.27
CA LEU A 132 9.79 -5.75 -18.03
C LEU A 132 9.40 -4.40 -17.43
N VAL A 133 8.11 -4.22 -17.17
CA VAL A 133 7.59 -3.09 -16.42
C VAL A 133 6.70 -3.61 -15.31
N ARG A 134 6.95 -3.17 -14.09
CA ARG A 134 6.09 -3.41 -12.95
C ARG A 134 5.66 -2.10 -12.33
N GLU A 135 4.38 -1.93 -12.13
CA GLU A 135 3.82 -0.81 -11.40
C GLU A 135 3.36 -1.31 -10.03
N PRO A 136 3.60 -0.55 -8.94
CA PRO A 136 3.04 -0.90 -7.64
C PRO A 136 1.51 -0.83 -7.70
N LEU A 137 0.87 -1.76 -7.00
CA LEU A 137 -0.59 -1.78 -6.89
C LEU A 137 -1.12 -0.57 -6.12
#